data_62a2b9c819a6b66522041514920f8250
#
_entry.id   62a2b9c819a6b66522041514920f8250
#
_cell.length_a   1.000
_cell.length_b   1.000
_cell.length_c   1.000
_cell.angle_alpha   90.00
_cell.angle_beta   90.00
_cell.angle_gamma   90.00
#
_symmetry.space_group_name_H-M   'P 1'
#
loop_
_entity.id
_entity.type
_entity.pdbx_description
1 polymer ?
#
loop_
_entity_poly.entity_id
_entity_poly.type
_entity_poly.pdbx_seq_one_letter_code
_entity_poly.pdbx_strand_id
1 'polypeptide(L)'
;WSLPGGWVDADTSVKESAIKEVKEEAGLDVTVEQVIAVQDRDKHNLPRYAYKICKVFVLCSAVGGAFCPNVETTESRYFGLWELPSPLAVEKTTTEQIRMCFDAYHAEHWKTMID
;
A
#
# COMPACT_ATOMS: atom_id res chain seq x y z
N TRP A 1 -1.08 12.34 -1.28
CA TRP A 1 -0.45 11.14 -1.84
C TRP A 1 -0.40 10.01 -0.84
N SER A 2 -0.64 8.81 -1.28
CA SER A 2 -0.51 7.59 -0.47
C SER A 2 -0.25 6.39 -1.38
N LEU A 3 0.12 5.27 -0.77
CA LEU A 3 0.13 4.00 -1.49
C LEU A 3 -1.31 3.61 -1.83
N PRO A 4 -1.52 2.86 -2.94
CA PRO A 4 -2.83 2.29 -3.20
C PRO A 4 -3.27 1.38 -2.06
N GLY A 5 -4.55 1.43 -1.72
CA GLY A 5 -5.08 0.57 -0.67
C GLY A 5 -6.53 0.88 -0.36
N GLY A 6 -7.14 0.02 0.44
CA GLY A 6 -8.53 0.16 0.85
C GLY A 6 -8.91 -0.92 1.84
N TRP A 7 -10.19 -0.97 2.14
CA TRP A 7 -10.75 -1.99 3.00
C TRP A 7 -10.82 -3.34 2.29
N VAL A 8 -10.56 -4.41 3.04
CA VAL A 8 -10.79 -5.76 2.52
C VAL A 8 -12.28 -6.04 2.60
N ASP A 9 -12.92 -6.24 1.46
CA ASP A 9 -14.34 -6.56 1.41
C ASP A 9 -14.61 -7.96 1.98
N ALA A 10 -15.81 -8.16 2.55
CA ALA A 10 -16.15 -9.40 3.24
C ALA A 10 -16.08 -10.65 2.35
N ASP A 11 -16.25 -10.48 1.05
CA ASP A 11 -16.29 -11.57 0.08
C ASP A 11 -14.96 -11.73 -0.70
N THR A 12 -13.91 -10.99 -0.32
CA THR A 12 -12.60 -11.05 -0.97
C THR A 12 -11.50 -11.44 0.01
N SER A 13 -10.42 -11.99 -0.52
CA SER A 13 -9.20 -12.22 0.25
C SER A 13 -8.36 -10.94 0.30
N VAL A 14 -7.37 -10.89 1.18
CA VAL A 14 -6.39 -9.80 1.23
C VAL A 14 -5.69 -9.65 -0.12
N LYS A 15 -5.30 -10.77 -0.72
CA LYS A 15 -4.65 -10.78 -2.04
C LYS A 15 -5.54 -10.20 -3.13
N GLU A 16 -6.78 -10.65 -3.22
CA GLU A 16 -7.74 -10.16 -4.20
C GLU A 16 -8.03 -8.68 -4.01
N SER A 17 -8.16 -8.26 -2.76
CA SER A 17 -8.41 -6.86 -2.41
C SER A 17 -7.24 -5.96 -2.83
N ALA A 18 -6.00 -6.39 -2.58
CA ALA A 18 -4.82 -5.65 -2.99
C ALA A 18 -4.76 -5.47 -4.51
N ILE A 19 -4.99 -6.54 -5.27
CA ILE A 19 -5.00 -6.49 -6.74
C ILE A 19 -6.07 -5.53 -7.23
N LYS A 20 -7.27 -5.60 -6.66
CA LYS A 20 -8.40 -4.74 -7.02
C LYS A 20 -8.07 -3.27 -6.75
N GLU A 21 -7.57 -2.94 -5.56
CA GLU A 21 -7.27 -1.56 -5.19
C GLU A 21 -6.17 -0.95 -6.06
N VAL A 22 -5.13 -1.70 -6.38
CA VAL A 22 -4.08 -1.21 -7.28
C VAL A 22 -4.63 -0.97 -8.68
N LYS A 23 -5.52 -1.84 -9.16
CA LYS A 23 -6.17 -1.64 -10.46
C LYS A 23 -7.05 -0.39 -10.47
N GLU A 24 -7.87 -0.21 -9.45
CA GLU A 24 -8.78 0.93 -9.35
C GLU A 24 -8.03 2.25 -9.18
N GLU A 25 -7.00 2.29 -8.34
CA GLU A 25 -6.31 3.53 -7.99
C GLU A 25 -5.11 3.85 -8.87
N ALA A 26 -4.39 2.84 -9.34
CA ALA A 26 -3.18 3.05 -10.16
C ALA A 26 -3.31 2.54 -11.60
N GLY A 27 -4.38 1.83 -11.92
CA GLY A 27 -4.60 1.29 -13.27
C GLY A 27 -3.68 0.11 -13.62
N LEU A 28 -2.89 -0.37 -12.67
CA LEU A 28 -1.90 -1.40 -12.91
C LEU A 28 -2.47 -2.80 -12.65
N ASP A 29 -2.07 -3.73 -13.51
CA ASP A 29 -2.28 -5.16 -13.28
C ASP A 29 -1.06 -5.67 -12.51
N VAL A 30 -1.30 -6.27 -11.34
CA VAL A 30 -0.23 -6.72 -10.46
C VAL A 30 -0.43 -8.17 -10.02
N THR A 31 0.68 -8.80 -9.65
CA THR A 31 0.69 -10.05 -8.89
C THR A 31 1.18 -9.75 -7.49
N VAL A 32 0.63 -10.43 -6.48
CA VAL A 32 1.07 -10.28 -5.10
C VAL A 32 2.19 -11.28 -4.82
N GLU A 33 3.34 -10.76 -4.40
CA GLU A 33 4.53 -11.56 -4.16
C GLU A 33 4.64 -12.01 -2.71
N GLN A 34 4.38 -11.08 -1.76
CA GLN A 34 4.68 -11.34 -0.36
C GLN A 34 3.96 -10.34 0.55
N VAL A 35 3.67 -10.75 1.77
CA VAL A 35 3.24 -9.83 2.83
C VAL A 35 4.50 -9.17 3.43
N ILE A 36 4.54 -7.86 3.38
CA ILE A 36 5.65 -7.08 3.94
C ILE A 36 5.48 -6.97 5.45
N ALA A 37 4.31 -6.56 5.90
CA ALA A 37 4.02 -6.33 7.31
C ALA A 37 2.54 -6.39 7.62
N VAL A 38 2.25 -6.74 8.86
CA VAL A 38 0.91 -6.62 9.46
C VAL A 38 1.06 -5.69 10.65
N GLN A 39 0.40 -4.54 10.60
CA GLN A 39 0.57 -3.48 11.61
C GLN A 39 -0.74 -3.13 12.30
N ASP A 40 -0.66 -2.86 13.60
CA ASP A 40 -1.68 -2.11 14.29
C ASP A 40 -1.59 -0.67 13.79
N ARG A 41 -2.58 -0.22 13.04
CA ARG A 41 -2.56 1.10 12.42
C ARG A 41 -2.27 2.22 13.42
N ASP A 42 -2.82 2.15 14.63
CA ASP A 42 -2.67 3.21 15.63
C ASP A 42 -1.26 3.36 16.18
N LYS A 43 -0.40 2.36 15.98
CA LYS A 43 1.02 2.45 16.38
C LYS A 43 1.88 3.19 15.37
N HIS A 44 1.38 3.38 14.16
CA HIS A 44 2.16 3.93 13.04
C HIS A 44 1.56 5.17 12.40
N ASN A 45 0.24 5.34 12.48
CA ASN A 45 -0.47 6.42 11.81
C ASN A 45 -1.33 7.21 12.81
N LEU A 46 -1.53 8.49 12.52
CA LEU A 46 -2.37 9.39 13.31
C LEU A 46 -3.44 10.00 12.39
N PRO A 47 -4.57 10.42 12.95
CA PRO A 47 -5.01 10.28 14.34
C PRO A 47 -5.42 8.84 14.66
N ARG A 48 -5.52 8.52 15.95
CA ARG A 48 -6.05 7.23 16.38
C ARG A 48 -7.52 7.13 16.05
N TYR A 49 -7.95 5.92 15.70
CA TYR A 49 -9.35 5.64 15.42
C TYR A 49 -10.05 5.03 16.64
N ALA A 50 -11.40 5.16 16.65
CA ALA A 50 -12.21 4.60 17.73
C ALA A 50 -12.24 3.06 17.72
N TYR A 51 -11.91 2.46 16.58
CA TYR A 51 -11.86 1.00 16.40
C TYR A 51 -10.49 0.59 15.87
N LYS A 52 -10.13 -0.66 16.11
CA LYS A 52 -8.85 -1.20 15.68
C LYS A 52 -8.84 -1.52 14.19
N ILE A 53 -7.77 -1.15 13.53
CA ILE A 53 -7.52 -1.49 12.13
C ILE A 53 -6.22 -2.28 12.05
N CYS A 54 -6.30 -3.46 11.46
CA CYS A 54 -5.15 -4.25 11.09
C CYS A 54 -4.76 -3.86 9.67
N LYS A 55 -3.57 -3.30 9.51
CA LYS A 55 -3.08 -2.82 8.22
C LYS A 55 -2.08 -3.81 7.65
N VAL A 56 -2.37 -4.31 6.44
CA VAL A 56 -1.53 -5.31 5.77
C VAL A 56 -0.85 -4.65 4.58
N PHE A 57 0.49 -4.66 4.58
CA PHE A 57 1.29 -4.21 3.45
C PHE A 57 1.71 -5.42 2.63
N VAL A 58 1.48 -5.35 1.32
CA VAL A 58 1.88 -6.42 0.41
C VAL A 58 2.81 -5.89 -0.67
N LEU A 59 3.78 -6.70 -1.04
CA LEU A 59 4.69 -6.42 -2.15
C LEU A 59 4.07 -7.00 -3.42
N CYS A 60 3.96 -6.16 -4.44
CA CYS A 60 3.37 -6.53 -5.71
C CYS A 60 4.35 -6.30 -6.86
N SER A 61 4.20 -7.09 -7.92
CA SER A 61 4.91 -6.89 -9.18
C SER A 61 3.93 -6.41 -10.24
N ALA A 62 4.26 -5.31 -10.90
CA ALA A 62 3.45 -4.80 -12.00
C ALA A 62 3.72 -5.62 -13.26
N VAL A 63 2.66 -6.14 -13.85
CA VAL A 63 2.74 -6.98 -15.05
C VAL A 63 2.04 -6.36 -16.27
N GLY A 64 1.39 -5.24 -16.11
CA GLY A 64 0.71 -4.53 -17.20
C GLY A 64 -0.17 -3.41 -16.70
N GLY A 65 -1.01 -2.88 -17.59
CA GLY A 65 -1.95 -1.84 -17.27
C GLY A 65 -1.38 -0.42 -17.41
N ALA A 66 -2.28 0.56 -17.30
CA ALA A 66 -1.93 1.98 -17.33
C ALA A 66 -2.96 2.76 -16.52
N PHE A 67 -2.50 3.83 -15.88
CA PHE A 67 -3.39 4.68 -15.11
C PHE A 67 -4.35 5.46 -16.02
N CYS A 68 -5.60 5.53 -15.58
CA CYS A 68 -6.61 6.41 -16.15
C CYS A 68 -7.28 7.15 -14.98
N PRO A 69 -7.31 8.49 -15.00
CA PRO A 69 -7.95 9.26 -13.93
C PRO A 69 -9.41 8.86 -13.73
N ASN A 70 -9.84 8.86 -12.49
CA ASN A 70 -11.22 8.50 -12.12
C ASN A 70 -11.71 9.42 -11.00
N VAL A 71 -12.92 9.17 -10.50
CA VAL A 71 -13.55 10.02 -9.49
C VAL A 71 -12.74 10.11 -8.20
N GLU A 72 -12.09 9.02 -7.81
CA GLU A 72 -11.37 8.94 -6.54
C GLU A 72 -9.88 9.27 -6.67
N THR A 73 -9.28 8.99 -7.84
CA THR A 73 -7.84 9.14 -8.06
C THR A 73 -7.58 10.04 -9.25
N THR A 74 -6.95 11.18 -9.01
CA THR A 74 -6.65 12.17 -10.05
C THR A 74 -5.28 11.97 -10.67
N GLU A 75 -4.35 11.34 -9.96
CA GLU A 75 -2.99 11.13 -10.41
C GLU A 75 -2.39 9.89 -9.77
N SER A 76 -1.60 9.16 -10.55
CA SER A 76 -0.82 8.02 -10.08
C SER A 76 0.54 8.04 -10.76
N ARG A 77 1.59 7.81 -9.99
CA ARG A 77 2.96 7.88 -10.47
C ARG A 77 3.88 6.94 -9.68
N TYR A 78 4.96 6.51 -10.33
CA TYR A 78 6.05 5.85 -9.64
C TYR A 78 7.00 6.89 -9.03
N PHE A 79 7.45 6.62 -7.80
CA PHE A 79 8.41 7.47 -7.11
C PHE A 79 9.55 6.62 -6.54
N GLY A 80 10.78 7.12 -6.62
CA GLY A 80 11.88 6.56 -5.87
C GLY A 80 11.79 7.00 -4.41
N LEU A 81 12.47 6.29 -3.51
CA LEU A 81 12.45 6.60 -2.07
C LEU A 81 12.91 8.04 -1.76
N TRP A 82 13.85 8.54 -2.54
CA TRP A 82 14.40 9.90 -2.36
C TRP A 82 13.64 10.97 -3.14
N GLU A 83 12.58 10.60 -3.81
CA GLU A 83 11.78 11.48 -4.66
C GLU A 83 10.30 11.42 -4.30
N LEU A 84 9.99 11.13 -3.04
CA LEU A 84 8.59 10.98 -2.60
C LEU A 84 7.83 12.29 -2.75
N PRO A 85 6.56 12.22 -3.16
CA PRO A 85 5.74 13.41 -3.31
C PRO A 85 5.32 13.98 -1.96
N SER A 86 4.91 15.24 -1.96
CA SER A 86 4.43 15.93 -0.77
C SER A 86 3.14 16.68 -1.13
N PRO A 87 2.14 16.74 -0.22
CA PRO A 87 2.14 16.09 1.08
C PRO A 87 1.75 14.62 0.99
N LEU A 88 2.20 13.81 1.96
CA LEU A 88 1.70 12.46 2.16
C LEU A 88 0.45 12.49 3.03
N ALA A 89 -0.50 11.62 2.72
CA ALA A 89 -1.67 11.39 3.57
C ALA A 89 -1.23 10.50 4.75
N VAL A 90 -0.64 11.13 5.77
CA VAL A 90 0.02 10.40 6.88
C VAL A 90 -0.93 9.56 7.72
N GLU A 91 -2.22 9.84 7.67
CA GLU A 91 -3.23 8.99 8.28
C GLU A 91 -3.35 7.62 7.58
N LYS A 92 -2.83 7.51 6.36
CA LYS A 92 -2.81 6.29 5.55
C LYS A 92 -1.41 5.74 5.34
N THR A 93 -0.44 6.62 5.07
CA THR A 93 0.91 6.20 4.68
C THR A 93 1.93 7.18 5.21
N THR A 94 2.91 6.69 5.97
CA THR A 94 4.03 7.49 6.46
C THR A 94 5.29 7.21 5.63
N THR A 95 6.28 8.11 5.74
CA THR A 95 7.58 7.90 5.11
C THR A 95 8.25 6.63 5.62
N GLU A 96 8.13 6.33 6.92
CA GLU A 96 8.69 5.13 7.53
C GLU A 96 8.04 3.86 6.94
N GLN A 97 6.74 3.88 6.72
CA GLN A 97 6.05 2.75 6.10
C GLN A 97 6.51 2.54 4.65
N ILE A 98 6.69 3.62 3.90
CA ILE A 98 7.21 3.53 2.53
C ILE A 98 8.65 3.00 2.54
N ARG A 99 9.49 3.48 3.45
CA ARG A 99 10.88 2.99 3.57
C ARG A 99 10.91 1.49 3.87
N MET A 100 10.04 1.02 4.75
CA MET A 100 9.89 -0.41 5.04
C MET A 100 9.56 -1.20 3.77
N CYS A 101 8.67 -0.67 2.93
CA CYS A 101 8.31 -1.32 1.66
C CYS A 101 9.50 -1.38 0.68
N PHE A 102 10.30 -0.31 0.60
CA PHE A 102 11.52 -0.31 -0.21
C PHE A 102 12.55 -1.31 0.33
N ASP A 103 12.71 -1.38 1.65
CA ASP A 103 13.61 -2.34 2.28
C ASP A 103 13.19 -3.78 1.95
N ALA A 104 11.90 -4.08 2.00
CA ALA A 104 11.37 -5.37 1.63
C ALA A 104 11.63 -5.70 0.15
N TYR A 105 11.43 -4.72 -0.72
CA TYR A 105 11.67 -4.87 -2.15
C TYR A 105 13.13 -5.18 -2.47
N HIS A 106 14.07 -4.53 -1.79
CA HIS A 106 15.50 -4.70 -2.03
C HIS A 106 16.11 -5.87 -1.27
N ALA A 107 15.42 -6.43 -0.29
CA ALA A 107 15.93 -7.54 0.49
C ALA A 107 15.96 -8.83 -0.34
N GLU A 108 17.05 -9.58 -0.23
CA GLU A 108 17.14 -10.90 -0.83
C GLU A 108 16.12 -11.85 -0.17
N HIS A 109 16.01 -11.75 1.16
CA HIS A 109 15.02 -12.49 1.96
C HIS A 109 14.36 -11.53 2.92
N TRP A 110 13.06 -11.39 2.81
CA TRP A 110 12.28 -10.53 3.70
C TRP A 110 11.41 -11.37 4.63
N LYS A 111 11.54 -11.13 5.92
CA LYS A 111 10.67 -11.74 6.92
C LYS A 111 9.53 -10.78 7.22
N THR A 112 8.29 -11.24 7.07
CA THR A 112 7.10 -10.45 7.37
C THR A 112 7.18 -9.89 8.79
N MET A 113 6.99 -8.57 8.92
CA MET A 113 6.98 -7.89 10.21
C MET A 113 5.56 -7.90 10.79
N ILE A 114 5.46 -8.08 12.09
CA ILE A 114 4.17 -8.07 12.80
C ILE A 114 4.33 -7.23 14.06
N ASP A 115 3.35 -6.38 14.33
CA ASP A 115 3.29 -5.68 15.61
C ASP A 115 1.91 -5.72 16.26
#